data_73c030a784bcfcc798cb2833be26f4a5
#
_entry.id   73c030a784bcfcc798cb2833be26f4a5
#
_cell.length_a   1.000
_cell.length_b   1.000
_cell.length_c   1.000
_cell.angle_alpha   90.00
_cell.angle_beta   90.00
_cell.angle_gamma   90.00
#
_symmetry.space_group_name_H-M   'P 1'
#
loop_
_entity.id
_entity.type
_entity.pdbx_description
1 polymer ?
#
loop_
_entity_poly.entity_id
_entity_poly.type
_entity_poly.pdbx_seq_one_letter_code
_entity_poly.pdbx_strand_id
1 'polypeptide(L)'
;MQNRILIVGAGEIGSALSGVLKKNKNNRISIWDIDPKRCYPKMPLEQMVSHTDFLFLCIPSHAIDACIDKVKKHIGKKTFIISLTKGIERKKGFLTSELLVKNFGKERIAILAGPMLAEELRRGFGAKACLATSNNAFKKISPLFSGSILSVEQLGDIHGASASGVLKNIYSLGLGIAAGLKMGANARGILLLQATKEMQILMLQFKGKPTTVLTLAGLGDLEATSSSEYSKNHATGLMIANGKKITHYCEGDLSLPLVVKRLGKKKLLPFMGAISQVAHGKKNPRKIFEGLLK
;
A
#
# COMPACT_ATOMS: atom_id res chain seq x y z
N MET A 1 12.39 6.07 -28.00
CA MET A 1 13.17 5.13 -27.18
C MET A 1 12.19 4.24 -26.39
N GLN A 2 12.48 2.94 -26.25
CA GLN A 2 11.66 2.06 -25.41
C GLN A 2 12.00 2.22 -23.94
N ASN A 3 10.97 2.26 -23.08
CA ASN A 3 11.11 2.27 -21.63
C ASN A 3 11.35 0.84 -21.11
N ARG A 4 12.48 0.55 -20.54
CA ARG A 4 12.78 -0.77 -19.95
C ARG A 4 12.26 -0.82 -18.52
N ILE A 5 11.17 -1.58 -18.34
CA ILE A 5 10.44 -1.68 -17.07
C ILE A 5 10.68 -3.07 -16.48
N LEU A 6 11.07 -3.12 -15.21
CA LEU A 6 11.11 -4.35 -14.42
C LEU A 6 10.08 -4.26 -13.30
N ILE A 7 9.19 -5.27 -13.24
CA ILE A 7 8.26 -5.46 -12.13
C ILE A 7 8.80 -6.58 -11.24
N VAL A 8 9.09 -6.27 -10.00
CA VAL A 8 9.49 -7.23 -8.97
C VAL A 8 8.26 -7.58 -8.12
N GLY A 9 7.86 -8.84 -8.18
CA GLY A 9 6.64 -9.39 -7.61
C GLY A 9 5.52 -9.58 -8.65
N ALA A 10 5.26 -10.83 -9.00
CA ALA A 10 4.21 -11.25 -9.94
C ALA A 10 2.92 -11.70 -9.22
N GLY A 11 2.66 -11.16 -8.02
CA GLY A 11 1.41 -11.34 -7.30
C GLY A 11 0.23 -10.63 -7.97
N GLU A 12 -0.88 -10.51 -7.26
CA GLU A 12 -2.12 -9.92 -7.80
C GLU A 12 -1.90 -8.53 -8.43
N ILE A 13 -1.29 -7.61 -7.66
CA ILE A 13 -1.09 -6.23 -8.14
C ILE A 13 0.02 -6.12 -9.20
N GLY A 14 1.11 -6.89 -9.07
CA GLY A 14 2.19 -6.84 -10.06
C GLY A 14 1.75 -7.37 -11.43
N SER A 15 0.96 -8.46 -11.45
CA SER A 15 0.38 -9.00 -12.68
C SER A 15 -0.63 -8.04 -13.32
N ALA A 16 -1.53 -7.43 -12.52
CA ALA A 16 -2.47 -6.44 -13.00
C ALA A 16 -1.76 -5.20 -13.56
N LEU A 17 -0.75 -4.69 -12.85
CA LEU A 17 0.05 -3.55 -13.29
C LEU A 17 0.81 -3.84 -14.59
N SER A 18 1.32 -5.07 -14.76
CA SER A 18 1.94 -5.48 -16.04
C SER A 18 0.96 -5.35 -17.20
N GLY A 19 -0.29 -5.79 -17.04
CA GLY A 19 -1.35 -5.62 -18.02
C GLY A 19 -1.64 -4.16 -18.35
N VAL A 20 -1.71 -3.31 -17.33
CA VAL A 20 -1.90 -1.85 -17.46
C VAL A 20 -0.75 -1.21 -18.24
N LEU A 21 0.49 -1.44 -17.84
CA LEU A 21 1.67 -0.82 -18.46
C LEU A 21 1.93 -1.31 -19.89
N LYS A 22 1.53 -2.53 -20.25
CA LYS A 22 1.63 -3.08 -21.62
C LYS A 22 0.78 -2.33 -22.64
N LYS A 23 -0.23 -1.56 -22.22
CA LYS A 23 -1.06 -0.77 -23.13
C LYS A 23 -0.27 0.36 -23.81
N ASN A 24 0.78 0.87 -23.18
CA ASN A 24 1.71 1.77 -23.82
C ASN A 24 2.75 0.99 -24.63
N LYS A 25 2.70 1.11 -25.96
CA LYS A 25 3.58 0.39 -26.91
C LYS A 25 5.08 0.71 -26.74
N ASN A 26 5.41 1.80 -26.09
CA ASN A 26 6.80 2.17 -25.78
C ASN A 26 7.37 1.44 -24.56
N ASN A 27 6.55 0.70 -23.81
CA ASN A 27 6.98 0.00 -22.62
C ASN A 27 7.41 -1.44 -22.96
N ARG A 28 8.65 -1.79 -22.62
CA ARG A 28 9.16 -3.17 -22.62
C ARG A 28 9.19 -3.68 -21.20
N ILE A 29 8.32 -4.67 -20.87
CA ILE A 29 8.11 -5.13 -19.52
C ILE A 29 8.80 -6.48 -19.31
N SER A 30 9.58 -6.54 -18.24
CA SER A 30 10.13 -7.75 -17.64
C SER A 30 9.53 -7.94 -16.25
N ILE A 31 9.39 -9.20 -15.83
CA ILE A 31 8.82 -9.56 -14.52
C ILE A 31 9.80 -10.50 -13.82
N TRP A 32 10.06 -10.21 -12.55
CA TRP A 32 10.80 -11.09 -11.67
C TRP A 32 9.95 -11.43 -10.43
N ASP A 33 9.98 -12.69 -10.02
CA ASP A 33 9.33 -13.17 -8.80
C ASP A 33 10.22 -14.21 -8.12
N ILE A 34 10.01 -14.46 -6.83
CA ILE A 34 10.68 -15.53 -6.10
C ILE A 34 10.31 -16.92 -6.65
N ASP A 35 9.12 -17.06 -7.24
CA ASP A 35 8.70 -18.21 -8.01
C ASP A 35 9.23 -18.08 -9.45
N PRO A 36 10.23 -18.90 -9.87
CA PRO A 36 10.82 -18.81 -11.20
C PRO A 36 9.82 -19.04 -12.35
N LYS A 37 8.69 -19.72 -12.09
CA LYS A 37 7.63 -19.95 -13.09
C LYS A 37 6.93 -18.66 -13.50
N ARG A 38 7.02 -17.62 -12.66
CA ARG A 38 6.41 -16.30 -12.90
C ARG A 38 7.38 -15.29 -13.50
N CYS A 39 8.66 -15.65 -13.66
CA CYS A 39 9.67 -14.75 -14.23
C CYS A 39 9.60 -14.71 -15.75
N TYR A 40 9.76 -13.48 -16.32
CA TYR A 40 9.88 -13.26 -17.75
C TYR A 40 10.77 -12.03 -18.03
N PRO A 41 11.91 -12.20 -18.73
CA PRO A 41 12.56 -13.48 -19.06
C PRO A 41 13.04 -14.23 -17.81
N LYS A 42 13.38 -15.50 -17.92
CA LYS A 42 13.94 -16.32 -16.83
C LYS A 42 15.41 -15.95 -16.61
N MET A 43 15.65 -14.90 -15.84
CA MET A 43 16.99 -14.37 -15.55
C MET A 43 17.11 -14.02 -14.06
N PRO A 44 18.33 -14.03 -13.47
CA PRO A 44 18.57 -13.53 -12.12
C PRO A 44 18.15 -12.05 -11.96
N LEU A 45 17.64 -11.69 -10.79
CA LEU A 45 17.19 -10.32 -10.48
C LEU A 45 18.29 -9.29 -10.75
N GLU A 46 19.50 -9.61 -10.32
CA GLU A 46 20.68 -8.76 -10.42
C GLU A 46 20.99 -8.35 -11.87
N GLN A 47 20.86 -9.31 -12.79
CA GLN A 47 21.07 -9.05 -14.22
C GLN A 47 19.92 -8.21 -14.81
N MET A 48 18.66 -8.48 -14.41
CA MET A 48 17.51 -7.73 -14.90
C MET A 48 17.55 -6.27 -14.45
N VAL A 49 17.94 -6.01 -13.20
CA VAL A 49 17.99 -4.68 -12.60
C VAL A 49 19.01 -3.77 -13.27
N SER A 50 20.17 -4.31 -13.70
CA SER A 50 21.25 -3.52 -14.32
C SER A 50 20.85 -2.87 -15.64
N HIS A 51 19.86 -3.42 -16.33
CA HIS A 51 19.37 -2.95 -17.64
C HIS A 51 18.00 -2.26 -17.56
N THR A 52 17.56 -1.83 -16.36
CA THR A 52 16.22 -1.30 -16.10
C THR A 52 16.24 0.23 -16.00
N ASP A 53 15.28 0.90 -16.66
CA ASP A 53 15.04 2.34 -16.51
C ASP A 53 14.04 2.63 -15.38
N PHE A 54 13.04 1.76 -15.21
CA PHE A 54 11.96 1.89 -14.23
C PHE A 54 11.75 0.57 -13.48
N LEU A 55 12.03 0.56 -12.19
CA LEU A 55 11.86 -0.59 -11.29
C LEU A 55 10.57 -0.43 -10.48
N PHE A 56 9.59 -1.32 -10.69
CA PHE A 56 8.37 -1.38 -9.89
C PHE A 56 8.48 -2.46 -8.81
N LEU A 57 8.27 -2.07 -7.55
CA LEU A 57 8.26 -2.99 -6.40
C LEU A 57 6.81 -3.31 -6.01
N CYS A 58 6.36 -4.52 -6.35
CA CYS A 58 5.02 -5.04 -6.10
C CYS A 58 5.04 -6.23 -5.13
N ILE A 59 5.89 -6.16 -4.11
CA ILE A 59 6.16 -7.22 -3.14
C ILE A 59 5.55 -6.91 -1.78
N PRO A 60 5.31 -7.92 -0.91
CA PRO A 60 4.88 -7.70 0.47
C PRO A 60 5.90 -6.91 1.29
N SER A 61 5.41 -6.19 2.32
CA SER A 61 6.25 -5.31 3.15
C SER A 61 7.43 -6.02 3.82
N HIS A 62 7.24 -7.27 4.24
CA HIS A 62 8.29 -8.06 4.87
C HIS A 62 9.45 -8.47 3.94
N ALA A 63 9.26 -8.39 2.62
CA ALA A 63 10.28 -8.73 1.64
C ALA A 63 11.10 -7.51 1.15
N ILE A 64 10.72 -6.29 1.56
CA ILE A 64 11.29 -5.06 0.99
C ILE A 64 12.78 -4.90 1.29
N ASP A 65 13.23 -5.18 2.53
CA ASP A 65 14.65 -5.06 2.90
C ASP A 65 15.53 -6.01 2.11
N ALA A 66 15.14 -7.29 2.04
CA ALA A 66 15.89 -8.29 1.28
C ALA A 66 15.95 -7.96 -0.21
N CYS A 67 14.87 -7.38 -0.76
CA CYS A 67 14.84 -6.92 -2.14
C CYS A 67 15.79 -5.74 -2.35
N ILE A 68 15.75 -4.72 -1.48
CA ILE A 68 16.66 -3.57 -1.53
C ILE A 68 18.12 -4.04 -1.49
N ASP A 69 18.47 -4.94 -0.59
CA ASP A 69 19.83 -5.45 -0.45
C ASP A 69 20.34 -6.16 -1.71
N LYS A 70 19.47 -6.88 -2.40
CA LYS A 70 19.80 -7.52 -3.68
C LYS A 70 19.95 -6.51 -4.83
N VAL A 71 19.06 -5.53 -4.93
CA VAL A 71 19.04 -4.64 -6.11
C VAL A 71 20.02 -3.47 -6.01
N LYS A 72 20.32 -2.97 -4.80
CA LYS A 72 21.10 -1.73 -4.60
C LYS A 72 22.50 -1.76 -5.20
N LYS A 73 23.11 -2.95 -5.32
CA LYS A 73 24.46 -3.11 -5.88
C LYS A 73 24.48 -3.12 -7.41
N HIS A 74 23.35 -3.39 -8.05
CA HIS A 74 23.25 -3.65 -9.49
C HIS A 74 22.41 -2.59 -10.23
N ILE A 75 21.61 -1.81 -9.50
CA ILE A 75 20.70 -0.83 -10.08
C ILE A 75 21.43 0.38 -10.64
N GLY A 76 21.06 0.81 -11.85
CA GLY A 76 21.64 1.98 -12.50
C GLY A 76 21.37 3.28 -11.72
N LYS A 77 22.34 4.22 -11.77
CA LYS A 77 22.23 5.54 -11.08
C LYS A 77 21.05 6.38 -11.61
N LYS A 78 20.55 6.12 -12.83
CA LYS A 78 19.46 6.84 -13.46
C LYS A 78 18.11 6.12 -13.36
N THR A 79 18.07 4.89 -12.82
CA THR A 79 16.84 4.09 -12.69
C THR A 79 15.90 4.73 -11.66
N PHE A 80 14.63 4.91 -12.04
CA PHE A 80 13.55 5.31 -11.14
C PHE A 80 12.97 4.08 -10.45
N ILE A 81 12.67 4.21 -9.15
CA ILE A 81 12.13 3.13 -8.33
C ILE A 81 10.72 3.51 -7.86
N ILE A 82 9.74 2.76 -8.30
CA ILE A 82 8.33 2.99 -8.01
C ILE A 82 7.83 1.86 -7.10
N SER A 83 7.35 2.18 -5.91
CA SER A 83 6.84 1.17 -4.99
C SER A 83 5.32 1.22 -4.85
N LEU A 84 4.71 0.04 -4.91
CA LEU A 84 3.32 -0.21 -4.56
C LEU A 84 3.21 -0.96 -3.22
N THR A 85 4.34 -1.24 -2.56
CA THR A 85 4.38 -1.95 -1.28
C THR A 85 3.71 -1.11 -0.19
N LYS A 86 2.62 -1.63 0.36
CA LYS A 86 1.80 -0.98 1.40
C LYS A 86 2.04 -1.68 2.73
N GLY A 87 3.05 -1.25 3.48
CA GLY A 87 3.36 -1.85 4.77
C GLY A 87 4.55 -1.18 5.47
N ILE A 88 4.86 -1.69 6.64
CA ILE A 88 5.93 -1.21 7.51
C ILE A 88 6.95 -2.34 7.71
N GLU A 89 8.22 -2.00 7.68
CA GLU A 89 9.32 -2.96 7.88
C GLU A 89 9.31 -3.50 9.32
N ARG A 90 9.57 -4.81 9.49
CA ARG A 90 9.35 -5.50 10.77
C ARG A 90 10.38 -5.20 11.85
N LYS A 91 11.64 -4.97 11.48
CA LYS A 91 12.74 -4.84 12.46
C LYS A 91 12.73 -3.47 13.15
N LYS A 92 12.71 -2.40 12.36
CA LYS A 92 12.87 -1.02 12.81
C LYS A 92 11.59 -0.18 12.71
N GLY A 93 10.53 -0.72 12.08
CA GLY A 93 9.28 0.00 11.88
C GLY A 93 9.38 1.14 10.87
N PHE A 94 10.27 1.03 9.88
CA PHE A 94 10.38 2.02 8.82
C PHE A 94 9.29 1.84 7.76
N LEU A 95 8.77 2.96 7.27
CA LEU A 95 7.96 2.95 6.06
C LEU A 95 8.79 2.51 4.84
N THR A 96 8.15 1.90 3.85
CA THR A 96 8.79 1.59 2.56
C THR A 96 9.47 2.82 1.96
N SER A 97 8.83 3.99 2.02
CA SER A 97 9.40 5.25 1.53
C SER A 97 10.68 5.67 2.27
N GLU A 98 10.75 5.46 3.58
CA GLU A 98 11.96 5.78 4.37
C GLU A 98 13.13 4.90 3.96
N LEU A 99 12.89 3.60 3.74
CA LEU A 99 13.91 2.66 3.29
C LEU A 99 14.41 2.99 1.88
N LEU A 100 13.50 3.27 0.96
CA LEU A 100 13.84 3.59 -0.42
C LEU A 100 14.60 4.92 -0.51
N VAL A 101 14.15 5.97 0.17
CA VAL A 101 14.84 7.27 0.20
C VAL A 101 16.26 7.14 0.78
N LYS A 102 16.41 6.38 1.86
CA LYS A 102 17.71 6.12 2.50
C LYS A 102 18.71 5.44 1.56
N ASN A 103 18.24 4.46 0.77
CA ASN A 103 19.13 3.64 -0.07
C ASN A 103 19.37 4.21 -1.47
N PHE A 104 18.44 5.00 -2.02
CA PHE A 104 18.48 5.40 -3.43
C PHE A 104 18.35 6.91 -3.66
N GLY A 105 18.06 7.69 -2.60
CA GLY A 105 17.85 9.14 -2.71
C GLY A 105 16.43 9.51 -3.19
N LYS A 106 15.92 10.64 -2.68
CA LYS A 106 14.54 11.08 -2.87
C LYS A 106 14.15 11.32 -4.34
N GLU A 107 15.08 11.80 -5.15
CA GLU A 107 14.81 12.24 -6.52
C GLU A 107 14.48 11.11 -7.50
N ARG A 108 14.78 9.87 -7.11
CA ARG A 108 14.55 8.68 -7.95
C ARG A 108 13.43 7.79 -7.44
N ILE A 109 12.78 8.19 -6.34
CA ILE A 109 11.75 7.37 -5.69
C ILE A 109 10.37 7.90 -5.99
N ALA A 110 9.43 6.99 -6.25
CA ALA A 110 8.01 7.25 -6.27
C ALA A 110 7.24 6.21 -5.46
N ILE A 111 6.17 6.63 -4.80
CA ILE A 111 5.17 5.75 -4.22
C ILE A 111 3.91 5.88 -5.08
N LEU A 112 3.47 4.77 -5.65
CA LEU A 112 2.20 4.68 -6.38
C LEU A 112 1.14 4.18 -5.41
N ALA A 113 0.21 5.04 -5.02
CA ALA A 113 -0.81 4.79 -4.01
C ALA A 113 -2.18 5.34 -4.43
N GLY A 114 -3.23 4.64 -4.06
CA GLY A 114 -4.60 5.00 -4.41
C GLY A 114 -5.48 3.78 -4.65
N PRO A 115 -6.74 3.98 -5.05
CA PRO A 115 -7.69 2.92 -5.34
C PRO A 115 -7.30 2.16 -6.63
N MET A 116 -6.59 1.06 -6.45
CA MET A 116 -6.08 0.19 -7.52
C MET A 116 -6.27 -1.28 -7.12
N LEU A 117 -7.51 -1.72 -7.03
CA LEU A 117 -7.82 -3.12 -6.76
C LEU A 117 -7.41 -3.97 -7.96
N ALA A 118 -6.55 -4.96 -7.73
CA ALA A 118 -5.94 -5.76 -8.79
C ALA A 118 -6.98 -6.46 -9.68
N GLU A 119 -8.07 -6.95 -9.08
CA GLU A 119 -9.15 -7.61 -9.81
C GLU A 119 -9.90 -6.64 -10.73
N GLU A 120 -10.19 -5.43 -10.25
CA GLU A 120 -10.84 -4.40 -11.06
C GLU A 120 -9.97 -3.95 -12.23
N LEU A 121 -8.66 -3.78 -12.00
CA LEU A 121 -7.72 -3.47 -13.07
C LEU A 121 -7.66 -4.60 -14.13
N ARG A 122 -7.71 -5.87 -13.71
CA ARG A 122 -7.75 -7.01 -14.64
C ARG A 122 -9.04 -7.05 -15.46
N ARG A 123 -10.16 -6.67 -14.88
CA ARG A 123 -11.46 -6.57 -15.55
C ARG A 123 -11.60 -5.35 -16.45
N GLY A 124 -10.60 -4.47 -16.46
CA GLY A 124 -10.62 -3.27 -17.30
C GLY A 124 -11.35 -2.08 -16.70
N PHE A 125 -11.69 -2.10 -15.40
CA PHE A 125 -12.25 -0.94 -14.72
C PHE A 125 -11.20 0.15 -14.58
N GLY A 126 -11.58 1.38 -14.94
CA GLY A 126 -10.72 2.54 -14.84
C GLY A 126 -10.34 2.85 -13.40
N ALA A 127 -9.10 3.29 -13.20
CA ALA A 127 -8.60 3.70 -11.89
C ALA A 127 -7.80 4.99 -11.98
N LYS A 128 -7.70 5.70 -10.86
CA LYS A 128 -6.84 6.86 -10.70
C LYS A 128 -6.03 6.73 -9.42
N ALA A 129 -4.71 7.02 -9.49
CA ALA A 129 -3.82 6.91 -8.36
C ALA A 129 -2.94 8.15 -8.19
N CYS A 130 -2.41 8.37 -6.99
CA CYS A 130 -1.35 9.33 -6.74
C CYS A 130 0.02 8.69 -7.04
N LEU A 131 0.85 9.40 -7.78
CA LEU A 131 2.27 9.14 -7.91
C LEU A 131 3.02 10.13 -7.02
N ALA A 132 3.35 9.71 -5.79
CA ALA A 132 4.01 10.56 -4.82
C ALA A 132 5.51 10.60 -5.08
N THR A 133 6.00 11.72 -5.63
CA THR A 133 7.38 11.89 -6.08
C THR A 133 7.71 13.36 -6.35
N SER A 134 8.97 13.67 -6.70
CA SER A 134 9.37 15.00 -7.18
C SER A 134 8.79 15.32 -8.56
N ASN A 135 8.69 16.62 -8.90
CA ASN A 135 8.18 17.08 -10.19
C ASN A 135 8.96 16.48 -11.37
N ASN A 136 10.26 16.39 -11.24
CA ASN A 136 11.12 15.83 -12.30
C ASN A 136 10.85 14.34 -12.51
N ALA A 137 10.77 13.56 -11.43
CA ALA A 137 10.47 12.15 -11.50
C ALA A 137 9.04 11.90 -12.02
N PHE A 138 8.05 12.73 -11.63
CA PHE A 138 6.68 12.64 -12.15
C PHE A 138 6.65 12.75 -13.68
N LYS A 139 7.32 13.78 -14.25
CA LYS A 139 7.39 13.97 -15.71
C LYS A 139 8.02 12.79 -16.45
N LYS A 140 8.87 11.99 -15.79
CA LYS A 140 9.50 10.80 -16.37
C LYS A 140 8.67 9.54 -16.22
N ILE A 141 7.94 9.40 -15.10
CA ILE A 141 7.23 8.17 -14.75
C ILE A 141 5.79 8.19 -15.27
N SER A 142 5.09 9.33 -15.20
CA SER A 142 3.67 9.41 -15.59
C SER A 142 3.37 8.99 -17.04
N PRO A 143 4.25 9.24 -18.04
CA PRO A 143 4.01 8.79 -19.40
C PRO A 143 3.96 7.26 -19.57
N LEU A 144 4.50 6.47 -18.62
CA LEU A 144 4.42 5.02 -18.68
C LEU A 144 2.98 4.50 -18.67
N PHE A 145 2.04 5.28 -18.11
CA PHE A 145 0.63 4.93 -17.97
C PHE A 145 -0.24 5.40 -19.16
N SER A 146 0.35 6.07 -20.14
CA SER A 146 -0.38 6.57 -21.31
C SER A 146 -1.07 5.45 -22.07
N GLY A 147 -2.32 5.67 -22.48
CA GLY A 147 -3.14 4.69 -23.20
C GLY A 147 -3.67 3.54 -22.35
N SER A 148 -3.46 3.58 -21.02
CA SER A 148 -3.99 2.59 -20.09
C SER A 148 -5.24 3.10 -19.36
N ILE A 149 -5.90 2.18 -18.65
CA ILE A 149 -7.06 2.46 -17.81
C ILE A 149 -6.68 3.09 -16.45
N LEU A 150 -5.38 3.14 -16.11
CA LEU A 150 -4.87 3.74 -14.88
C LEU A 150 -4.27 5.11 -15.19
N SER A 151 -4.94 6.16 -14.74
CA SER A 151 -4.37 7.51 -14.74
C SER A 151 -3.62 7.80 -13.45
N VAL A 152 -2.62 8.70 -13.52
CA VAL A 152 -1.86 9.09 -12.33
C VAL A 152 -1.84 10.61 -12.17
N GLU A 153 -2.01 11.07 -10.93
CA GLU A 153 -1.82 12.47 -10.54
C GLU A 153 -0.62 12.63 -9.63
N GLN A 154 -0.01 13.80 -9.67
CA GLN A 154 1.16 14.08 -8.83
C GLN A 154 0.78 14.36 -7.40
N LEU A 155 1.58 13.78 -6.47
CA LEU A 155 1.54 14.10 -5.05
C LEU A 155 2.97 14.40 -4.55
N GLY A 156 3.17 15.56 -3.93
CA GLY A 156 4.49 15.99 -3.43
C GLY A 156 4.88 15.42 -2.07
N ASP A 157 4.17 14.41 -1.54
CA ASP A 157 4.36 13.86 -0.22
C ASP A 157 4.60 12.34 -0.25
N ILE A 158 5.87 11.95 -0.45
CA ILE A 158 6.29 10.54 -0.57
C ILE A 158 6.02 9.77 0.74
N HIS A 159 6.32 10.37 1.89
CA HIS A 159 6.14 9.71 3.18
C HIS A 159 4.67 9.62 3.56
N GLY A 160 3.89 10.65 3.30
CA GLY A 160 2.44 10.64 3.53
C GLY A 160 1.73 9.60 2.67
N ALA A 161 2.08 9.46 1.40
CA ALA A 161 1.52 8.40 0.54
C ALA A 161 1.85 6.99 1.06
N SER A 162 3.09 6.77 1.49
CA SER A 162 3.51 5.49 2.07
C SER A 162 2.80 5.20 3.40
N ALA A 163 2.68 6.20 4.28
CA ALA A 163 1.97 6.09 5.56
C ALA A 163 0.46 5.82 5.34
N SER A 164 -0.16 6.53 4.39
CA SER A 164 -1.56 6.29 4.01
C SER A 164 -1.80 4.84 3.63
N GLY A 165 -0.92 4.23 2.83
CA GLY A 165 -1.02 2.83 2.44
C GLY A 165 -0.96 1.84 3.62
N VAL A 166 -0.21 2.17 4.68
CA VAL A 166 -0.16 1.38 5.93
C VAL A 166 -1.43 1.58 6.74
N LEU A 167 -1.77 2.84 7.04
CA LEU A 167 -2.86 3.20 7.93
C LEU A 167 -4.22 2.76 7.37
N LYS A 168 -4.46 2.95 6.06
CA LYS A 168 -5.70 2.53 5.43
C LYS A 168 -5.97 1.02 5.58
N ASN A 169 -4.92 0.19 5.58
CA ASN A 169 -5.07 -1.25 5.76
C ASN A 169 -5.54 -1.60 7.19
N ILE A 170 -5.02 -0.88 8.20
CA ILE A 170 -5.43 -1.02 9.60
C ILE A 170 -6.89 -0.58 9.76
N TYR A 171 -7.26 0.59 9.25
CA TYR A 171 -8.63 1.09 9.40
C TYR A 171 -9.65 0.32 8.55
N SER A 172 -9.24 -0.22 7.40
CA SER A 172 -10.09 -1.14 6.62
C SER A 172 -10.38 -2.43 7.39
N LEU A 173 -9.40 -2.95 8.16
CA LEU A 173 -9.63 -4.06 9.10
C LEU A 173 -10.69 -3.68 10.13
N GLY A 174 -10.60 -2.48 10.75
CA GLY A 174 -11.57 -1.97 11.71
C GLY A 174 -12.99 -1.81 11.12
N LEU A 175 -13.10 -1.24 9.92
CA LEU A 175 -14.37 -1.13 9.21
C LEU A 175 -14.96 -2.50 8.86
N GLY A 176 -14.11 -3.49 8.56
CA GLY A 176 -14.51 -4.88 8.40
C GLY A 176 -15.05 -5.51 9.68
N ILE A 177 -14.45 -5.20 10.85
CA ILE A 177 -14.97 -5.64 12.16
C ILE A 177 -16.37 -5.04 12.38
N ALA A 178 -16.56 -3.74 12.16
CA ALA A 178 -17.85 -3.08 12.31
C ALA A 178 -18.92 -3.69 11.39
N ALA A 179 -18.56 -4.00 10.14
CA ALA A 179 -19.44 -4.68 9.20
C ALA A 179 -19.82 -6.10 9.67
N GLY A 180 -18.86 -6.87 10.18
CA GLY A 180 -19.11 -8.21 10.75
C GLY A 180 -20.00 -8.18 11.99
N LEU A 181 -19.93 -7.12 12.78
CA LEU A 181 -20.82 -6.85 13.91
C LEU A 181 -22.21 -6.34 13.48
N LYS A 182 -22.44 -6.11 12.18
CA LYS A 182 -23.71 -5.60 11.62
C LYS A 182 -24.14 -4.24 12.25
N MET A 183 -23.18 -3.32 12.40
CA MET A 183 -23.42 -2.03 13.08
C MET A 183 -24.20 -1.01 12.22
N GLY A 184 -24.43 -1.29 10.93
CA GLY A 184 -25.22 -0.46 10.04
C GLY A 184 -24.46 0.72 9.41
N ALA A 185 -25.14 1.44 8.51
CA ALA A 185 -24.53 2.50 7.69
C ALA A 185 -24.15 3.73 8.50
N ASN A 186 -24.94 4.12 9.49
CA ASN A 186 -24.62 5.28 10.35
C ASN A 186 -23.30 5.07 11.09
N ALA A 187 -23.11 3.90 11.72
CA ALA A 187 -21.86 3.54 12.38
C ALA A 187 -20.69 3.51 11.40
N ARG A 188 -20.87 2.96 10.19
CA ARG A 188 -19.85 2.98 9.13
C ARG A 188 -19.40 4.43 8.82
N GLY A 189 -20.36 5.36 8.65
CA GLY A 189 -20.05 6.76 8.37
C GLY A 189 -19.25 7.42 9.50
N ILE A 190 -19.66 7.20 10.76
CA ILE A 190 -18.96 7.71 11.95
C ILE A 190 -17.54 7.14 12.02
N LEU A 191 -17.38 5.84 11.86
CA LEU A 191 -16.07 5.17 11.94
C LEU A 191 -15.14 5.53 10.76
N LEU A 192 -15.68 5.75 9.56
CA LEU A 192 -14.90 6.22 8.42
C LEU A 192 -14.35 7.65 8.67
N LEU A 193 -15.20 8.54 9.20
CA LEU A 193 -14.76 9.88 9.61
C LEU A 193 -13.71 9.81 10.72
N GLN A 194 -13.91 8.96 11.73
CA GLN A 194 -12.96 8.77 12.81
C GLN A 194 -11.62 8.24 12.29
N ALA A 195 -11.64 7.24 11.40
CA ALA A 195 -10.44 6.72 10.72
C ALA A 195 -9.68 7.83 9.99
N THR A 196 -10.40 8.66 9.23
CA THR A 196 -9.81 9.78 8.48
C THR A 196 -9.13 10.78 9.42
N LYS A 197 -9.79 11.18 10.51
CA LYS A 197 -9.22 12.10 11.53
C LYS A 197 -7.98 11.48 12.20
N GLU A 198 -8.06 10.21 12.58
CA GLU A 198 -6.93 9.52 13.21
C GLU A 198 -5.75 9.38 12.25
N MET A 199 -6.00 9.06 10.97
CA MET A 199 -4.96 9.04 9.95
C MET A 199 -4.28 10.40 9.81
N GLN A 200 -5.02 11.52 9.84
CA GLN A 200 -4.45 12.86 9.77
C GLN A 200 -3.54 13.16 10.98
N ILE A 201 -3.95 12.79 12.18
CA ILE A 201 -3.14 12.95 13.40
C ILE A 201 -1.86 12.11 13.32
N LEU A 202 -1.99 10.86 12.88
CA LEU A 202 -0.87 9.92 12.80
C LEU A 202 0.12 10.29 11.70
N MET A 203 -0.31 11.01 10.67
CA MET A 203 0.53 11.39 9.52
C MET A 203 1.81 12.11 9.95
N LEU A 204 1.72 12.98 10.95
CA LEU A 204 2.87 13.72 11.49
C LEU A 204 3.95 12.80 12.08
N GLN A 205 3.57 11.66 12.66
CA GLN A 205 4.51 10.67 13.21
C GLN A 205 5.31 9.95 12.11
N PHE A 206 4.80 10.01 10.89
CA PHE A 206 5.41 9.41 9.68
C PHE A 206 6.05 10.45 8.76
N LYS A 207 6.21 11.70 9.22
CA LYS A 207 6.74 12.82 8.43
C LYS A 207 5.93 13.12 7.16
N GLY A 208 4.65 12.75 7.16
CA GLY A 208 3.69 13.03 6.10
C GLY A 208 2.83 14.26 6.43
N LYS A 209 2.16 14.80 5.41
CA LYS A 209 1.23 15.93 5.56
C LYS A 209 -0.17 15.40 5.91
N PRO A 210 -0.87 15.95 6.92
CA PRO A 210 -2.25 15.57 7.23
C PRO A 210 -3.20 15.66 6.04
N THR A 211 -2.99 16.63 5.14
CA THR A 211 -3.80 16.81 3.92
C THR A 211 -3.67 15.66 2.92
N THR A 212 -2.59 14.88 2.96
CA THR A 212 -2.40 13.70 2.11
C THR A 212 -3.48 12.64 2.35
N VAL A 213 -4.03 12.59 3.57
CA VAL A 213 -5.13 11.66 3.89
C VAL A 213 -6.38 11.94 3.06
N LEU A 214 -6.64 13.18 2.67
CA LEU A 214 -7.80 13.59 1.87
C LEU A 214 -7.62 13.40 0.35
N THR A 215 -6.56 12.72 -0.06
CA THR A 215 -6.26 12.40 -1.47
C THR A 215 -6.64 10.96 -1.82
N LEU A 216 -6.43 10.59 -3.10
CA LEU A 216 -6.59 9.21 -3.55
C LEU A 216 -5.69 8.23 -2.78
N ALA A 217 -4.50 8.66 -2.35
CA ALA A 217 -3.58 7.82 -1.57
C ALA A 217 -4.09 7.51 -0.14
N GLY A 218 -4.96 8.36 0.41
CA GLY A 218 -5.55 8.21 1.75
C GLY A 218 -6.99 7.72 1.71
N LEU A 219 -7.94 8.66 1.78
CA LEU A 219 -9.38 8.38 1.88
C LEU A 219 -9.90 7.60 0.67
N GLY A 220 -9.43 7.93 -0.54
CA GLY A 220 -9.83 7.19 -1.74
C GLY A 220 -9.46 5.70 -1.67
N ASP A 221 -8.23 5.38 -1.28
CA ASP A 221 -7.78 3.98 -1.14
C ASP A 221 -8.40 3.29 0.11
N LEU A 222 -8.67 4.04 1.18
CA LEU A 222 -9.36 3.52 2.36
C LEU A 222 -10.78 3.09 2.01
N GLU A 223 -11.56 3.96 1.34
CA GLU A 223 -12.93 3.63 0.96
C GLU A 223 -12.98 2.46 -0.01
N ALA A 224 -12.21 2.49 -1.09
CA ALA A 224 -12.14 1.38 -2.04
C ALA A 224 -11.77 0.05 -1.38
N THR A 225 -10.85 0.09 -0.38
CA THR A 225 -10.44 -1.13 0.33
C THR A 225 -11.48 -1.60 1.34
N SER A 226 -12.17 -0.69 2.04
CA SER A 226 -13.12 -1.05 3.09
C SER A 226 -14.51 -1.42 2.58
N SER A 227 -14.84 -1.09 1.32
CA SER A 227 -16.10 -1.44 0.67
C SER A 227 -16.01 -2.63 -0.30
N SER A 228 -14.78 -3.05 -0.63
CA SER A 228 -14.57 -4.11 -1.62
C SER A 228 -14.59 -5.52 -1.02
N GLU A 229 -15.30 -6.43 -1.68
CA GLU A 229 -15.26 -7.87 -1.39
C GLU A 229 -13.88 -8.52 -1.65
N TYR A 230 -13.05 -7.91 -2.52
CA TYR A 230 -11.69 -8.38 -2.81
C TYR A 230 -10.66 -7.96 -1.75
N SER A 231 -11.07 -7.18 -0.75
CA SER A 231 -10.17 -6.68 0.29
C SER A 231 -9.88 -7.72 1.37
N LYS A 232 -8.65 -8.22 1.42
CA LYS A 232 -8.20 -9.12 2.48
C LYS A 232 -8.28 -8.47 3.88
N ASN A 233 -8.04 -7.16 3.99
CA ASN A 233 -8.14 -6.46 5.27
C ASN A 233 -9.60 -6.41 5.77
N HIS A 234 -10.54 -6.03 4.90
CA HIS A 234 -11.96 -6.02 5.22
C HIS A 234 -12.46 -7.43 5.57
N ALA A 235 -12.14 -8.44 4.75
CA ALA A 235 -12.50 -9.84 4.99
C ALA A 235 -11.94 -10.36 6.34
N THR A 236 -10.69 -9.99 6.68
CA THR A 236 -10.11 -10.34 8.00
C THR A 236 -10.92 -9.72 9.13
N GLY A 237 -11.35 -8.47 9.00
CA GLY A 237 -12.22 -7.81 9.99
C GLY A 237 -13.54 -8.54 10.20
N LEU A 238 -14.19 -8.97 9.11
CA LEU A 238 -15.41 -9.80 9.16
C LEU A 238 -15.15 -11.13 9.91
N MET A 239 -14.01 -11.78 9.65
CA MET A 239 -13.64 -13.04 10.33
C MET A 239 -13.45 -12.83 11.83
N ILE A 240 -12.73 -11.79 12.23
CA ILE A 240 -12.47 -11.45 13.64
C ILE A 240 -13.79 -11.17 14.38
N ALA A 241 -14.68 -10.37 13.80
CA ALA A 241 -15.98 -10.05 14.38
C ALA A 241 -16.84 -11.29 14.64
N ASN A 242 -16.69 -12.31 13.81
CA ASN A 242 -17.42 -13.58 13.91
C ASN A 242 -16.65 -14.69 14.65
N GLY A 243 -15.53 -14.36 15.33
CA GLY A 243 -14.72 -15.33 16.08
C GLY A 243 -14.03 -16.38 15.20
N LYS A 244 -13.89 -16.13 13.89
CA LYS A 244 -13.26 -17.06 12.95
C LYS A 244 -11.74 -16.89 12.94
N LYS A 245 -11.01 -18.00 12.75
CA LYS A 245 -9.54 -17.98 12.61
C LYS A 245 -9.14 -17.30 11.29
N ILE A 246 -8.15 -16.41 11.36
CA ILE A 246 -7.54 -15.79 10.16
C ILE A 246 -6.73 -16.86 9.42
N THR A 247 -7.03 -17.07 8.14
CA THR A 247 -6.44 -18.10 7.29
C THR A 247 -5.56 -17.57 6.17
N HIS A 248 -5.44 -16.24 6.05
CA HIS A 248 -4.70 -15.58 4.96
C HIS A 248 -3.85 -14.42 5.46
N TYR A 249 -2.91 -13.99 4.62
CA TYR A 249 -2.06 -12.84 4.88
C TYR A 249 -2.87 -11.53 4.85
N CYS A 250 -2.76 -10.75 5.91
CA CYS A 250 -3.45 -9.47 6.08
C CYS A 250 -2.45 -8.39 6.50
N GLU A 251 -2.19 -7.42 5.63
CA GLU A 251 -1.25 -6.32 5.91
C GLU A 251 -1.71 -5.43 7.08
N GLY A 252 -3.02 -5.21 7.23
CA GLY A 252 -3.57 -4.41 8.32
C GLY A 252 -3.29 -5.02 9.68
N ASP A 253 -3.51 -6.33 9.82
CA ASP A 253 -3.26 -7.09 11.03
C ASP A 253 -1.77 -7.12 11.41
N LEU A 254 -0.91 -7.35 10.41
CA LEU A 254 0.54 -7.39 10.61
C LEU A 254 1.16 -6.02 10.89
N SER A 255 0.63 -4.96 10.27
CA SER A 255 1.15 -3.60 10.44
C SER A 255 0.73 -2.97 11.76
N LEU A 256 -0.43 -3.32 12.31
CA LEU A 256 -0.98 -2.73 13.52
C LEU A 256 -0.01 -2.76 14.71
N PRO A 257 0.55 -3.91 15.14
CA PRO A 257 1.50 -3.94 16.26
C PRO A 257 2.78 -3.16 15.98
N LEU A 258 3.23 -3.08 14.72
CA LEU A 258 4.42 -2.33 14.32
C LEU A 258 4.18 -0.82 14.38
N VAL A 259 3.00 -0.37 13.96
CA VAL A 259 2.57 1.03 14.08
C VAL A 259 2.44 1.40 15.56
N VAL A 260 1.79 0.57 16.38
CA VAL A 260 1.66 0.78 17.83
C VAL A 260 3.04 0.88 18.49
N LYS A 261 3.97 -0.01 18.15
CA LYS A 261 5.36 0.04 18.64
C LYS A 261 6.07 1.35 18.24
N ARG A 262 5.90 1.80 17.01
CA ARG A 262 6.50 3.06 16.51
C ARG A 262 5.93 4.29 17.22
N LEU A 263 4.64 4.29 17.57
CA LEU A 263 4.02 5.36 18.34
C LEU A 263 4.53 5.42 19.79
N GLY A 264 5.10 4.35 20.30
CA GLY A 264 5.71 4.23 21.63
C GLY A 264 4.66 4.37 22.74
N LYS A 265 5.01 5.10 23.83
CA LYS A 265 4.14 5.27 25.00
C LYS A 265 2.96 6.24 24.78
N LYS A 266 2.82 6.81 23.59
CA LYS A 266 1.68 7.69 23.27
C LYS A 266 0.38 6.88 23.34
N LYS A 267 -0.65 7.48 23.93
CA LYS A 267 -1.99 6.87 23.99
C LYS A 267 -2.48 6.60 22.57
N LEU A 268 -2.92 5.38 22.32
CA LEU A 268 -3.55 5.04 21.05
C LEU A 268 -4.81 5.86 20.84
N LEU A 269 -5.02 6.26 19.59
CA LEU A 269 -6.25 6.94 19.21
C LEU A 269 -7.45 5.98 19.32
N PRO A 270 -8.65 6.47 19.60
CA PRO A 270 -9.79 5.63 19.98
C PRO A 270 -10.08 4.48 19.04
N PHE A 271 -10.16 4.72 17.72
CA PHE A 271 -10.50 3.68 16.77
C PHE A 271 -9.34 2.68 16.56
N MET A 272 -8.11 3.15 16.40
CA MET A 272 -6.94 2.27 16.34
C MET A 272 -6.80 1.43 17.60
N GLY A 273 -7.05 2.03 18.78
CA GLY A 273 -7.05 1.33 20.05
C GLY A 273 -8.12 0.24 20.13
N ALA A 274 -9.33 0.51 19.64
CA ALA A 274 -10.40 -0.48 19.56
C ALA A 274 -10.04 -1.63 18.61
N ILE A 275 -9.49 -1.32 17.41
CA ILE A 275 -9.03 -2.35 16.47
C ILE A 275 -7.97 -3.24 17.14
N SER A 276 -6.98 -2.65 17.81
CA SER A 276 -5.91 -3.39 18.50
C SER A 276 -6.45 -4.31 19.59
N GLN A 277 -7.39 -3.81 20.41
CA GLN A 277 -7.99 -4.61 21.49
C GLN A 277 -8.82 -5.79 20.98
N VAL A 278 -9.47 -5.64 19.83
CA VAL A 278 -10.32 -6.68 19.24
C VAL A 278 -9.49 -7.67 18.43
N ALA A 279 -8.54 -7.20 17.63
CA ALA A 279 -7.71 -8.08 16.79
C ALA A 279 -6.72 -8.93 17.61
N HIS A 280 -6.13 -8.36 18.66
CA HIS A 280 -5.08 -9.00 19.45
C HIS A 280 -5.46 -9.23 20.93
N GLY A 281 -6.65 -8.84 21.34
CA GLY A 281 -7.17 -9.01 22.69
C GLY A 281 -8.32 -10.03 22.76
N LYS A 282 -8.64 -10.50 23.97
CA LYS A 282 -9.78 -11.40 24.24
C LYS A 282 -11.03 -10.62 24.70
N LYS A 283 -11.22 -9.38 24.24
CA LYS A 283 -12.34 -8.53 24.68
C LYS A 283 -13.52 -8.65 23.73
N ASN A 284 -14.74 -8.44 24.26
CA ASN A 284 -15.97 -8.48 23.48
C ASN A 284 -15.96 -7.39 22.37
N PRO A 285 -15.93 -7.76 21.07
CA PRO A 285 -15.81 -6.80 19.99
C PRO A 285 -16.97 -5.80 19.95
N ARG A 286 -18.20 -6.26 20.18
CA ARG A 286 -19.40 -5.44 20.12
C ARG A 286 -19.34 -4.30 21.15
N LYS A 287 -19.05 -4.62 22.43
CA LYS A 287 -18.97 -3.64 23.51
C LYS A 287 -17.94 -2.54 23.23
N ILE A 288 -16.77 -2.94 22.66
CA ILE A 288 -15.69 -1.99 22.33
C ILE A 288 -16.12 -1.06 21.20
N PHE A 289 -16.69 -1.60 20.13
CA PHE A 289 -17.04 -0.82 18.95
C PHE A 289 -18.28 0.07 19.19
N GLU A 290 -19.26 -0.38 19.96
CA GLU A 290 -20.39 0.47 20.39
C GLU A 290 -19.92 1.65 21.24
N GLY A 291 -18.84 1.48 22.02
CA GLY A 291 -18.22 2.57 22.77
C GLY A 291 -17.62 3.69 21.91
N LEU A 292 -17.30 3.41 20.63
CA LEU A 292 -16.80 4.44 19.69
C LEU A 292 -17.90 5.34 19.13
N LEU A 293 -19.17 4.97 19.29
CA LEU A 293 -20.31 5.72 18.75
C LEU A 293 -20.91 6.71 19.78
N LYS A 294 -20.42 6.66 21.02
CA LYS A 294 -20.80 7.55 22.15
C LYS A 294 -19.82 8.70 22.26
#